data_82b470401cbf365a0937b0ce96128f8f
#
_entry.id   82b470401cbf365a0937b0ce96128f8f
#
_cell.length_a   1.000
_cell.length_b   1.000
_cell.length_c   1.000
_cell.angle_alpha   90.00
_cell.angle_beta   90.00
_cell.angle_gamma   90.00
#
_symmetry.space_group_name_H-M   'P 1'
#
loop_
_entity.id
_entity.type
_entity.pdbx_description
1 polymer ?
#
loop_
_entity_poly.entity_id
_entity_poly.type
_entity_poly.pdbx_seq_one_letter_code
_entity_poly.pdbx_strand_id
1 'polypeptide(L)'
;MSASESKTYPELAREAMNRRTFITAAGASAAFAAAAGMAGVALADENADASKPHAEGSLAAENQAAGTAGANYPTNDPNLFAPCAAGEGEIAFVAEPISDDQIVATHDVDVVVCGLGPAGDAAALSCADHGLKTVAVEKRAFANYCSATLGGTDSKIHKHWGVEFDKKEWLHDAMVDCGFRGNFDLYNRYLECNGEAVDWYVDHLMQAGGKTEDDFPLTFNATGDFPDFRDQADFTGLSRSWNTSFNLPFTAAELAELLPQLITEAGAEIRYECPACQLVTDESGAVTGVIVKSEAGYEKYNCAKGVVLATGGYGFNLEKLQRCCRPRDLALCGWMSPSNGNTGDGHEMAVAIGGIEDEYPHPLMLDPMQLMPYLRVNKLGKRFTPEYEPYNHLACAIQAQPGACDYYIVDGAIADKIDAIWTPSSSCYGPKEVWVGAATSGNALVADTLEELAGLMGVPADAFVATIEHWNEMCDAGEDTDFRFPGSMMAKIDTPPFYANLEGAEALSTAGGLQVDIHSRVLNSDFAPIPGLFAVGLTSGGMFNNTYPHNLNCLSHTRNCTFGYLVGKFLSGDEA
;
A
#
# COMPACT_ATOMS: atom_id res chain seq x y z
N MET A 1 -11.63 47.65 9.65
CA MET A 1 -11.39 46.23 9.99
C MET A 1 -12.34 45.43 9.12
N SER A 2 -11.88 44.94 7.97
CA SER A 2 -12.66 44.12 7.06
C SER A 2 -12.57 42.65 7.55
N ALA A 3 -13.73 42.04 7.77
CA ALA A 3 -13.81 40.63 8.06
C ALA A 3 -13.29 39.83 6.85
N SER A 4 -12.24 39.02 7.04
CA SER A 4 -11.81 38.06 6.05
C SER A 4 -12.88 36.95 6.03
N GLU A 5 -13.64 36.84 4.96
CA GLU A 5 -14.50 35.70 4.70
C GLU A 5 -13.64 34.43 4.65
N SER A 6 -13.85 33.52 5.57
CA SER A 6 -13.25 32.18 5.55
C SER A 6 -13.92 31.38 4.43
N LYS A 7 -13.13 31.03 3.40
CA LYS A 7 -13.60 30.17 2.32
C LYS A 7 -14.00 28.81 2.87
N THR A 8 -15.10 28.27 2.38
CA THR A 8 -15.55 26.93 2.73
C THR A 8 -14.71 25.85 2.05
N TYR A 9 -14.64 24.67 2.63
CA TYR A 9 -13.87 23.53 2.10
C TYR A 9 -14.16 23.21 0.61
N PRO A 10 -15.41 23.28 0.10
CA PRO A 10 -15.70 23.12 -1.33
C PRO A 10 -15.10 24.23 -2.23
N GLU A 11 -14.91 25.44 -1.70
CA GLU A 11 -14.32 26.56 -2.46
C GLU A 11 -12.82 26.42 -2.55
N LEU A 12 -12.16 25.95 -1.49
CA LEU A 12 -10.74 25.61 -1.49
C LEU A 12 -10.44 24.42 -2.42
N ALA A 13 -11.30 23.41 -2.43
CA ALA A 13 -11.18 22.27 -3.34
C ALA A 13 -11.35 22.66 -4.81
N ARG A 14 -12.27 23.61 -5.14
CA ARG A 14 -12.43 24.14 -6.49
C ARG A 14 -11.25 24.99 -6.95
N GLU A 15 -10.63 25.76 -6.07
CA GLU A 15 -9.40 26.52 -6.40
C GLU A 15 -8.20 25.58 -6.64
N ALA A 16 -8.10 24.51 -5.87
CA ALA A 16 -7.11 23.46 -6.11
C ALA A 16 -7.35 22.73 -7.44
N MET A 17 -8.61 22.48 -7.83
CA MET A 17 -8.97 21.90 -9.13
C MET A 17 -8.59 22.79 -10.32
N ASN A 18 -8.72 24.11 -10.22
CA ASN A 18 -8.34 25.03 -11.31
C ASN A 18 -6.83 25.19 -11.48
N ARG A 19 -6.02 24.74 -10.51
CA ARG A 19 -4.55 24.69 -10.60
C ARG A 19 -4.02 23.38 -11.22
N ARG A 20 -4.89 22.44 -11.57
CA ARG A 20 -4.57 21.12 -12.14
C ARG A 20 -3.79 21.12 -13.46
N THR A 21 -3.67 22.22 -14.15
CA THR A 21 -2.90 22.30 -15.41
C THR A 21 -1.37 22.25 -15.19
N PHE A 22 -0.89 22.10 -13.94
CA PHE A 22 0.54 22.19 -13.61
C PHE A 22 1.14 20.98 -12.88
N ILE A 23 0.36 19.94 -12.56
CA ILE A 23 0.88 18.79 -11.81
C ILE A 23 0.76 17.51 -12.66
N THR A 24 1.58 17.40 -13.67
CA THR A 24 2.03 16.11 -14.22
C THR A 24 3.52 16.00 -13.95
N ALA A 25 3.86 15.47 -12.80
CA ALA A 25 5.24 15.21 -12.46
C ALA A 25 5.37 14.00 -11.55
N ALA A 26 5.66 12.86 -12.12
CA ALA A 26 5.87 11.59 -11.44
C ALA A 26 7.28 11.06 -11.71
N GLY A 27 8.29 11.49 -10.98
CA GLY A 27 9.70 11.05 -11.18
C GLY A 27 10.43 10.57 -9.94
N ALA A 28 10.00 10.92 -8.72
CA ALA A 28 10.58 10.36 -7.51
C ALA A 28 9.95 9.01 -7.14
N SER A 29 8.72 8.74 -7.59
CA SER A 29 8.03 7.46 -7.37
C SER A 29 8.76 6.26 -7.94
N ALA A 30 9.59 6.41 -8.97
CA ALA A 30 10.31 5.27 -9.57
C ALA A 30 11.50 4.78 -8.72
N ALA A 31 12.21 5.68 -8.04
CA ALA A 31 13.26 5.28 -7.11
C ALA A 31 12.68 4.72 -5.80
N PHE A 32 11.49 5.20 -5.41
CA PHE A 32 10.81 4.79 -4.19
C PHE A 32 9.93 3.56 -4.35
N ALA A 33 9.30 3.39 -5.50
CA ALA A 33 8.63 2.14 -5.85
C ALA A 33 9.64 0.96 -5.86
N ALA A 34 10.89 1.21 -6.26
CA ALA A 34 11.97 0.27 -6.05
C ALA A 34 12.26 0.04 -4.56
N ALA A 35 12.17 1.06 -3.72
CA ALA A 35 12.46 0.96 -2.30
C ALA A 35 11.34 0.29 -1.47
N ALA A 36 10.08 0.47 -1.80
CA ALA A 36 8.94 -0.05 -1.02
C ALA A 36 8.52 -1.50 -1.36
N GLY A 37 9.47 -2.38 -1.67
CA GLY A 37 9.20 -3.79 -2.01
C GLY A 37 8.97 -4.03 -3.50
N MET A 38 9.06 -3.00 -4.37
CA MET A 38 9.17 -3.14 -5.81
C MET A 38 10.62 -3.17 -6.31
N ALA A 39 11.59 -3.24 -5.39
CA ALA A 39 13.03 -3.31 -5.68
C ALA A 39 13.47 -4.61 -6.38
N GLY A 40 12.58 -5.59 -6.54
CA GLY A 40 12.86 -6.79 -7.33
C GLY A 40 13.02 -6.55 -8.84
N VAL A 41 12.63 -5.38 -9.34
CA VAL A 41 12.61 -5.10 -10.78
C VAL A 41 13.88 -4.39 -11.29
N ALA A 42 14.65 -3.72 -10.42
CA ALA A 42 15.74 -2.85 -10.88
C ALA A 42 17.17 -3.39 -10.66
N LEU A 43 17.38 -4.49 -9.93
CA LEU A 43 18.73 -4.95 -9.56
C LEU A 43 19.14 -6.31 -10.14
N ALA A 44 18.34 -6.94 -10.99
CA ALA A 44 18.63 -8.27 -11.49
C ALA A 44 19.31 -8.32 -12.87
N ASP A 45 19.65 -7.20 -13.52
CA ASP A 45 20.29 -7.35 -14.84
C ASP A 45 21.18 -6.17 -15.24
N GLU A 46 22.46 -6.21 -14.85
CA GLU A 46 23.51 -5.43 -15.52
C GLU A 46 23.74 -5.87 -16.98
N ASN A 47 23.01 -6.89 -17.49
CA ASN A 47 23.12 -7.43 -18.83
C ASN A 47 21.80 -7.48 -19.61
N ALA A 48 20.72 -6.88 -19.13
CA ALA A 48 19.50 -6.79 -19.91
C ALA A 48 19.69 -5.79 -21.05
N ASP A 49 19.59 -6.31 -22.26
CA ASP A 49 19.61 -5.53 -23.50
C ASP A 49 18.44 -4.51 -23.49
N ALA A 50 18.75 -3.26 -23.16
CA ALA A 50 17.81 -2.14 -23.09
C ALA A 50 17.12 -1.82 -24.45
N SER A 51 17.30 -2.66 -25.45
CA SER A 51 16.75 -2.51 -26.82
C SER A 51 15.47 -3.31 -27.07
N LYS A 52 14.99 -4.13 -26.12
CA LYS A 52 13.72 -4.85 -26.28
C LYS A 52 12.58 -4.01 -25.75
N PRO A 53 11.61 -3.63 -26.58
CA PRO A 53 10.40 -2.95 -26.11
C PRO A 53 9.60 -3.91 -25.21
N HIS A 54 9.30 -3.47 -24.00
CA HIS A 54 8.29 -4.13 -23.16
C HIS A 54 6.95 -4.11 -23.91
N ALA A 55 6.15 -5.17 -23.79
CA ALA A 55 4.85 -5.22 -24.42
C ALA A 55 4.01 -4.02 -23.94
N GLU A 56 3.47 -3.25 -24.89
CA GLU A 56 2.55 -2.15 -24.57
C GLU A 56 1.36 -2.73 -23.77
N GLY A 57 1.06 -2.11 -22.61
CA GLY A 57 -0.02 -2.55 -21.72
C GLY A 57 0.43 -3.40 -20.52
N SER A 58 1.72 -3.61 -20.27
CA SER A 58 2.18 -4.23 -19.04
C SER A 58 2.29 -3.22 -17.90
N LEU A 59 2.10 -3.65 -16.64
CA LEU A 59 2.34 -2.84 -15.43
C LEU A 59 3.74 -2.20 -15.45
N ALA A 60 4.73 -2.91 -15.99
CA ALA A 60 6.07 -2.39 -16.18
C ALA A 60 6.09 -1.20 -17.17
N ALA A 61 5.29 -1.23 -18.24
CA ALA A 61 5.19 -0.13 -19.19
C ALA A 61 4.41 1.07 -18.60
N GLU A 62 3.36 0.82 -17.82
CA GLU A 62 2.66 1.90 -17.09
C GLU A 62 3.51 2.49 -15.97
N ASN A 63 4.25 1.66 -15.23
CA ASN A 63 5.21 2.11 -14.23
C ASN A 63 6.37 2.88 -14.87
N GLN A 64 6.84 2.48 -16.07
CA GLN A 64 7.78 3.27 -16.84
C GLN A 64 7.15 4.57 -17.37
N ALA A 65 5.91 4.55 -17.83
CA ALA A 65 5.22 5.75 -18.29
C ALA A 65 4.89 6.68 -17.11
N ALA A 66 4.54 6.16 -15.94
CA ALA A 66 4.40 6.92 -14.71
C ALA A 66 5.76 7.42 -14.19
N GLY A 67 6.81 6.63 -14.32
CA GLY A 67 8.18 6.99 -13.92
C GLY A 67 8.90 7.93 -14.89
N THR A 68 8.47 8.01 -16.17
CA THR A 68 9.01 8.98 -17.14
C THR A 68 8.32 10.34 -17.10
N ALA A 69 7.15 10.42 -16.49
CA ALA A 69 6.64 11.69 -15.98
C ALA A 69 7.44 12.01 -14.71
N GLY A 70 8.71 12.44 -14.88
CA GLY A 70 9.58 12.78 -13.76
C GLY A 70 8.84 13.64 -12.76
N ALA A 71 8.64 13.13 -11.54
CA ALA A 71 8.19 13.96 -10.45
C ALA A 71 9.30 14.96 -10.19
N ASN A 72 9.23 16.05 -10.89
CA ASN A 72 9.64 17.29 -10.28
C ASN A 72 8.62 17.52 -9.17
N TYR A 73 8.84 16.93 -7.99
CA TYR A 73 8.26 17.51 -6.79
C TYR A 73 8.66 18.97 -6.83
N PRO A 74 7.72 19.90 -6.98
CA PRO A 74 8.05 21.29 -6.98
C PRO A 74 8.58 21.58 -5.59
N THR A 75 9.86 21.42 -5.50
CA THR A 75 10.72 21.67 -4.38
C THR A 75 10.37 23.04 -3.86
N ASN A 76 9.91 23.21 -2.67
CA ASN A 76 9.82 24.47 -1.94
C ASN A 76 8.57 25.37 -2.10
N ASP A 77 7.49 24.94 -2.72
CA ASP A 77 6.25 25.68 -2.57
C ASP A 77 5.52 25.23 -1.29
N PRO A 78 5.44 26.10 -0.23
CA PRO A 78 4.73 25.77 1.00
C PRO A 78 3.22 25.52 0.81
N ASN A 79 2.69 25.76 -0.38
CA ASN A 79 1.28 25.54 -0.71
C ASN A 79 1.03 24.21 -1.45
N LEU A 80 2.05 23.37 -1.59
CA LEU A 80 2.00 22.12 -2.37
C LEU A 80 1.18 21.01 -1.74
N PHE A 81 0.92 21.09 -0.45
CA PHE A 81 0.13 20.09 0.26
C PHE A 81 -1.37 20.41 0.16
N ALA A 82 -1.84 20.56 -1.07
CA ALA A 82 -3.26 20.52 -1.35
C ALA A 82 -3.74 19.05 -1.29
N PRO A 83 -5.00 18.81 -0.93
CA PRO A 83 -5.57 17.47 -0.99
C PRO A 83 -5.24 16.80 -2.30
N CYS A 84 -4.57 15.65 -2.22
CA CYS A 84 -4.08 14.91 -3.38
C CYS A 84 -4.89 13.63 -3.56
N ALA A 85 -5.21 13.32 -4.79
CA ALA A 85 -5.68 12.00 -5.19
C ALA A 85 -4.66 11.41 -6.17
N ALA A 86 -4.62 10.08 -6.27
CA ALA A 86 -3.78 9.39 -7.25
C ALA A 86 -4.10 9.80 -8.71
N GLY A 87 -5.26 10.37 -8.92
CA GLY A 87 -5.79 10.78 -10.23
C GLY A 87 -7.29 10.52 -10.31
N GLU A 88 -7.84 10.57 -11.50
CA GLU A 88 -9.21 10.16 -11.79
C GLU A 88 -9.17 8.87 -12.60
N GLY A 89 -9.75 7.80 -12.05
CA GLY A 89 -9.96 6.53 -12.76
C GLY A 89 -11.36 6.47 -13.37
N GLU A 90 -11.54 5.59 -14.32
CA GLU A 90 -12.86 5.32 -14.89
C GLU A 90 -13.70 4.52 -13.88
N ILE A 91 -14.80 5.11 -13.41
CA ILE A 91 -15.76 4.46 -12.52
C ILE A 91 -16.63 3.53 -13.36
N ALA A 92 -16.63 2.24 -13.02
CA ALA A 92 -17.41 1.22 -13.72
C ALA A 92 -18.79 0.98 -13.08
N PHE A 93 -18.95 1.31 -11.79
CA PHE A 93 -20.21 1.16 -11.08
C PHE A 93 -21.34 1.98 -11.75
N VAL A 94 -22.48 1.34 -11.94
CA VAL A 94 -23.70 1.94 -12.50
C VAL A 94 -24.78 1.93 -11.43
N ALA A 95 -25.16 3.14 -10.95
CA ALA A 95 -26.15 3.29 -9.89
C ALA A 95 -27.58 3.02 -10.36
N GLU A 96 -27.92 3.45 -11.59
CA GLU A 96 -29.24 3.21 -12.17
C GLU A 96 -29.39 1.73 -12.56
N PRO A 97 -30.54 1.09 -12.31
CA PRO A 97 -30.74 -0.30 -12.66
C PRO A 97 -30.56 -0.56 -14.16
N ILE A 98 -29.68 -1.51 -14.48
CA ILE A 98 -29.48 -2.00 -15.85
C ILE A 98 -30.64 -2.94 -16.16
N SER A 99 -31.46 -2.59 -17.14
CA SER A 99 -32.67 -3.35 -17.49
C SER A 99 -32.35 -4.59 -18.35
N ASP A 100 -33.22 -5.60 -18.34
CA ASP A 100 -33.02 -6.86 -19.05
C ASP A 100 -32.86 -6.69 -20.56
N ASP A 101 -33.48 -5.66 -21.14
CA ASP A 101 -33.34 -5.35 -22.56
C ASP A 101 -31.98 -4.75 -22.96
N GLN A 102 -31.20 -4.32 -21.99
CA GLN A 102 -29.82 -3.88 -22.18
C GLN A 102 -28.81 -5.04 -22.09
N ILE A 103 -29.25 -6.22 -21.62
CA ILE A 103 -28.39 -7.41 -21.48
C ILE A 103 -28.26 -8.13 -22.81
N VAL A 104 -27.05 -8.16 -23.35
CA VAL A 104 -26.77 -8.80 -24.64
C VAL A 104 -26.48 -10.30 -24.55
N ALA A 105 -26.04 -10.77 -23.38
CA ALA A 105 -25.77 -12.18 -23.12
C ALA A 105 -25.96 -12.51 -21.62
N THR A 106 -26.28 -13.77 -21.34
CA THR A 106 -26.39 -14.32 -19.99
C THR A 106 -25.59 -15.61 -19.90
N HIS A 107 -24.84 -15.76 -18.81
CA HIS A 107 -23.95 -16.88 -18.54
C HIS A 107 -24.28 -17.49 -17.18
N ASP A 108 -24.15 -18.82 -17.06
CA ASP A 108 -24.33 -19.54 -15.80
C ASP A 108 -22.97 -20.10 -15.33
N VAL A 109 -22.57 -19.70 -14.11
CA VAL A 109 -21.32 -20.10 -13.47
C VAL A 109 -21.54 -20.39 -11.98
N ASP A 110 -20.55 -20.94 -11.28
CA ASP A 110 -20.62 -21.07 -9.83
C ASP A 110 -20.22 -19.74 -9.16
N VAL A 111 -19.11 -19.14 -9.61
CA VAL A 111 -18.52 -17.95 -9.00
C VAL A 111 -18.05 -16.97 -10.07
N VAL A 112 -18.29 -15.68 -9.83
CA VAL A 112 -17.56 -14.61 -10.51
C VAL A 112 -16.66 -13.90 -9.50
N VAL A 113 -15.38 -13.77 -9.84
CA VAL A 113 -14.41 -12.94 -9.11
C VAL A 113 -14.25 -11.62 -9.85
N CYS A 114 -14.58 -10.51 -9.20
CA CYS A 114 -14.52 -9.17 -9.76
C CYS A 114 -13.22 -8.47 -9.37
N GLY A 115 -12.29 -8.32 -10.32
CA GLY A 115 -10.95 -7.79 -10.15
C GLY A 115 -9.89 -8.88 -10.10
N LEU A 116 -8.76 -8.65 -10.79
CA LEU A 116 -7.63 -9.58 -10.93
C LEU A 116 -6.33 -8.91 -10.43
N GLY A 117 -6.37 -8.48 -9.16
CA GLY A 117 -5.23 -8.10 -8.35
C GLY A 117 -4.87 -9.22 -7.37
N PRO A 118 -3.89 -9.05 -6.45
CA PRO A 118 -3.39 -10.12 -5.59
C PRO A 118 -4.46 -10.91 -4.82
N ALA A 119 -5.56 -10.26 -4.42
CA ALA A 119 -6.66 -10.94 -3.74
C ALA A 119 -7.59 -11.69 -4.72
N GLY A 120 -7.82 -11.09 -5.90
CA GLY A 120 -8.62 -11.72 -6.94
C GLY A 120 -7.92 -12.91 -7.58
N ASP A 121 -6.61 -12.80 -7.80
CA ASP A 121 -5.78 -13.91 -8.28
C ASP A 121 -5.88 -15.12 -7.35
N ALA A 122 -5.67 -14.91 -6.05
CA ALA A 122 -5.78 -15.97 -5.06
C ALA A 122 -7.20 -16.54 -4.97
N ALA A 123 -8.23 -15.69 -5.04
CA ALA A 123 -9.62 -16.15 -5.00
C ALA A 123 -10.00 -16.95 -6.26
N ALA A 124 -9.63 -16.48 -7.45
CA ALA A 124 -9.93 -17.16 -8.71
C ALA A 124 -9.20 -18.50 -8.83
N LEU A 125 -7.91 -18.53 -8.46
CA LEU A 125 -7.14 -19.77 -8.43
C LEU A 125 -7.72 -20.76 -7.43
N SER A 126 -8.02 -20.33 -6.19
CA SER A 126 -8.58 -21.19 -5.17
C SER A 126 -9.97 -21.73 -5.55
N CYS A 127 -10.86 -20.90 -6.10
CA CYS A 127 -12.15 -21.38 -6.58
C CYS A 127 -12.01 -22.46 -7.67
N ALA A 128 -11.09 -22.25 -8.62
CA ALA A 128 -10.83 -23.20 -9.69
C ALA A 128 -10.22 -24.52 -9.19
N ASP A 129 -9.22 -24.45 -8.28
CA ASP A 129 -8.60 -25.62 -7.65
C ASP A 129 -9.60 -26.50 -6.91
N HIS A 130 -10.62 -25.87 -6.31
CA HIS A 130 -11.71 -26.59 -5.62
C HIS A 130 -12.88 -26.98 -6.56
N GLY A 131 -12.65 -26.92 -7.88
CA GLY A 131 -13.55 -27.45 -8.90
C GLY A 131 -14.78 -26.59 -9.18
N LEU A 132 -14.80 -25.32 -8.77
CA LEU A 132 -15.88 -24.39 -9.07
C LEU A 132 -15.75 -23.85 -10.49
N LYS A 133 -16.86 -23.77 -11.22
CA LYS A 133 -16.90 -23.07 -12.52
C LYS A 133 -16.76 -21.58 -12.28
N THR A 134 -15.54 -21.07 -12.46
CA THR A 134 -15.12 -19.71 -12.07
C THR A 134 -14.85 -18.86 -13.29
N VAL A 135 -15.33 -17.60 -13.25
CA VAL A 135 -14.94 -16.54 -14.17
C VAL A 135 -14.35 -15.40 -13.38
N ALA A 136 -13.15 -14.97 -13.73
CA ALA A 136 -12.53 -13.74 -13.22
C ALA A 136 -12.70 -12.62 -14.25
N VAL A 137 -13.24 -11.48 -13.84
CA VAL A 137 -13.42 -10.29 -14.67
C VAL A 137 -12.51 -9.18 -14.19
N GLU A 138 -11.77 -8.58 -15.12
CA GLU A 138 -10.86 -7.47 -14.84
C GLU A 138 -11.20 -6.30 -15.77
N LYS A 139 -11.28 -5.09 -15.21
CA LYS A 139 -11.63 -3.91 -15.99
C LYS A 139 -10.50 -3.39 -16.88
N ARG A 140 -9.25 -3.77 -16.56
CA ARG A 140 -8.06 -3.43 -17.34
C ARG A 140 -7.74 -4.51 -18.36
N ALA A 141 -6.77 -4.21 -19.25
CA ALA A 141 -6.28 -5.15 -20.25
C ALA A 141 -5.31 -6.21 -19.68
N PHE A 142 -5.01 -6.18 -18.39
CA PHE A 142 -4.03 -7.07 -17.74
C PHE A 142 -4.29 -7.20 -16.23
N ALA A 143 -3.77 -8.28 -15.64
CA ALA A 143 -3.80 -8.51 -14.19
C ALA A 143 -2.89 -7.50 -13.46
N ASN A 144 -3.38 -6.96 -12.34
CA ASN A 144 -2.68 -5.93 -11.58
C ASN A 144 -1.88 -6.53 -10.43
N TYR A 145 -0.63 -6.89 -10.64
CA TYR A 145 0.25 -7.39 -9.59
C TYR A 145 1.35 -6.37 -9.26
N CYS A 146 1.39 -5.88 -8.02
CA CYS A 146 2.22 -4.73 -7.65
C CYS A 146 3.48 -5.08 -6.86
N SER A 147 3.65 -6.32 -6.37
CA SER A 147 4.80 -6.68 -5.54
C SER A 147 5.08 -8.18 -5.58
N ALA A 148 6.36 -8.54 -5.52
CA ALA A 148 6.83 -9.92 -5.36
C ALA A 148 7.10 -10.28 -3.88
N THR A 149 6.60 -9.50 -2.92
CA THR A 149 6.79 -9.74 -1.50
C THR A 149 5.54 -10.38 -0.90
N LEU A 150 5.73 -11.41 -0.11
CA LEU A 150 4.69 -12.11 0.63
C LEU A 150 5.17 -12.26 2.07
N GLY A 151 4.29 -12.66 2.98
CA GLY A 151 4.63 -12.82 4.39
C GLY A 151 3.85 -13.96 5.03
N GLY A 152 3.73 -13.89 6.34
CA GLY A 152 3.00 -14.85 7.14
C GLY A 152 3.66 -15.11 8.48
N THR A 153 3.12 -16.03 9.27
CA THR A 153 3.64 -16.30 10.61
C THR A 153 4.17 -17.72 10.79
N ASP A 154 3.80 -18.67 9.95
CA ASP A 154 4.16 -20.07 10.12
C ASP A 154 4.18 -20.89 8.81
N SER A 155 4.41 -20.24 7.68
CA SER A 155 4.58 -20.92 6.39
C SER A 155 5.82 -21.81 6.35
N LYS A 156 5.91 -22.69 5.35
CA LYS A 156 7.09 -23.53 5.11
C LYS A 156 8.37 -22.72 4.89
N ILE A 157 8.26 -21.51 4.32
CA ILE A 157 9.40 -20.62 4.11
C ILE A 157 9.94 -20.10 5.44
N HIS A 158 9.06 -19.69 6.38
CA HIS A 158 9.48 -19.34 7.74
C HIS A 158 10.16 -20.50 8.45
N LYS A 159 9.61 -21.70 8.34
CA LYS A 159 10.20 -22.92 8.93
C LYS A 159 11.55 -23.28 8.30
N HIS A 160 11.69 -23.13 6.98
CA HIS A 160 12.97 -23.35 6.27
C HIS A 160 14.07 -22.42 6.80
N TRP A 161 13.74 -21.17 7.08
CA TRP A 161 14.67 -20.17 7.63
C TRP A 161 14.77 -20.19 9.18
N GLY A 162 14.03 -21.07 9.85
CA GLY A 162 14.04 -21.15 11.32
C GLY A 162 13.42 -19.93 12.01
N VAL A 163 12.49 -19.25 11.36
CA VAL A 163 11.80 -18.08 11.90
C VAL A 163 10.49 -18.51 12.57
N GLU A 164 10.34 -18.16 13.83
CA GLU A 164 9.14 -18.46 14.64
C GLU A 164 8.60 -17.15 15.24
N PHE A 165 7.27 -17.07 15.36
CA PHE A 165 6.58 -15.91 15.90
C PHE A 165 5.67 -16.28 17.07
N ASP A 166 5.69 -15.47 18.13
CA ASP A 166 4.65 -15.51 19.17
C ASP A 166 3.37 -14.86 18.64
N LYS A 167 2.41 -15.67 18.22
CA LYS A 167 1.13 -15.20 17.65
C LYS A 167 0.31 -14.36 18.63
N LYS A 168 0.47 -14.56 19.95
CA LYS A 168 -0.24 -13.77 20.96
C LYS A 168 0.34 -12.36 21.04
N GLU A 169 1.65 -12.22 21.06
CA GLU A 169 2.32 -10.93 21.05
C GLU A 169 2.10 -10.21 19.72
N TRP A 170 2.17 -10.93 18.61
CA TRP A 170 1.88 -10.40 17.28
C TRP A 170 0.45 -9.81 17.22
N LEU A 171 -0.54 -10.55 17.71
CA LEU A 171 -1.94 -10.08 17.76
C LEU A 171 -2.09 -8.85 18.66
N HIS A 172 -1.41 -8.84 19.81
CA HIS A 172 -1.42 -7.70 20.71
C HIS A 172 -0.89 -6.45 20.01
N ASP A 173 0.26 -6.53 19.35
CA ASP A 173 0.88 -5.40 18.66
C ASP A 173 0.01 -4.91 17.49
N ALA A 174 -0.61 -5.84 16.73
CA ALA A 174 -1.58 -5.50 15.70
C ALA A 174 -2.76 -4.69 16.26
N MET A 175 -3.29 -5.10 17.41
CA MET A 175 -4.41 -4.40 18.05
C MET A 175 -4.01 -3.05 18.63
N VAL A 176 -2.82 -2.95 19.22
CA VAL A 176 -2.29 -1.68 19.73
C VAL A 176 -2.13 -0.68 18.59
N ASP A 177 -1.55 -1.10 17.47
CA ASP A 177 -1.29 -0.24 16.32
C ASP A 177 -2.60 0.23 15.66
N CYS A 178 -3.59 -0.66 15.56
CA CYS A 178 -4.93 -0.29 15.09
C CYS A 178 -5.77 0.47 16.14
N GLY A 179 -5.23 0.81 17.30
CA GLY A 179 -5.95 1.50 18.39
C GLY A 179 -7.11 0.68 18.94
N PHE A 180 -7.01 -0.66 18.91
CA PHE A 180 -8.07 -1.64 19.27
C PHE A 180 -9.37 -1.49 18.45
N ARG A 181 -9.29 -0.95 17.24
CA ARG A 181 -10.43 -0.81 16.31
C ARG A 181 -10.47 -1.92 15.26
N GLY A 182 -9.43 -2.73 15.15
CA GLY A 182 -9.39 -3.90 14.27
C GLY A 182 -10.33 -5.01 14.77
N ASN A 183 -10.86 -5.80 13.85
CA ASN A 183 -11.70 -6.95 14.17
C ASN A 183 -10.82 -8.14 14.60
N PHE A 184 -10.90 -8.53 15.88
CA PHE A 184 -10.13 -9.64 16.45
C PHE A 184 -10.39 -10.97 15.75
N ASP A 185 -11.62 -11.24 15.30
CA ASP A 185 -11.95 -12.50 14.66
C ASP A 185 -11.26 -12.63 13.30
N LEU A 186 -11.15 -11.53 12.53
CA LEU A 186 -10.41 -11.51 11.27
C LEU A 186 -8.90 -11.69 11.49
N TYR A 187 -8.33 -11.06 12.52
CA TYR A 187 -6.91 -11.26 12.85
C TYR A 187 -6.63 -12.69 13.33
N ASN A 188 -7.48 -13.26 14.19
CA ASN A 188 -7.34 -14.64 14.61
C ASN A 188 -7.45 -15.60 13.42
N ARG A 189 -8.44 -15.36 12.55
CA ARG A 189 -8.60 -16.16 11.33
C ARG A 189 -7.38 -16.08 10.42
N TYR A 190 -6.83 -14.89 10.26
CA TYR A 190 -5.56 -14.69 9.56
C TYR A 190 -4.44 -15.52 10.19
N LEU A 191 -4.22 -15.39 11.50
CA LEU A 191 -3.16 -16.10 12.22
C LEU A 191 -3.29 -17.62 12.19
N GLU A 192 -4.51 -18.14 12.13
CA GLU A 192 -4.78 -19.58 12.04
C GLU A 192 -4.50 -20.13 10.64
N CYS A 193 -4.76 -19.35 9.59
CA CYS A 193 -4.84 -19.89 8.23
C CYS A 193 -3.75 -19.37 7.29
N ASN A 194 -3.02 -18.27 7.64
CA ASN A 194 -2.06 -17.68 6.70
C ASN A 194 -0.93 -18.63 6.30
N GLY A 195 -0.45 -19.48 7.20
CA GLY A 195 0.61 -20.45 6.88
C GLY A 195 0.18 -21.44 5.80
N GLU A 196 -1.01 -22.04 5.93
CA GLU A 196 -1.58 -22.95 4.92
C GLU A 196 -1.81 -22.23 3.58
N ALA A 197 -2.42 -21.05 3.63
CA ALA A 197 -2.72 -20.28 2.41
C ALA A 197 -1.45 -19.85 1.65
N VAL A 198 -0.44 -19.40 2.39
CA VAL A 198 0.87 -19.03 1.82
C VAL A 198 1.57 -20.26 1.23
N ASP A 199 1.56 -21.40 1.95
CA ASP A 199 2.16 -22.64 1.45
C ASP A 199 1.49 -23.09 0.15
N TRP A 200 0.15 -23.09 0.08
CA TRP A 200 -0.60 -23.40 -1.12
C TRP A 200 -0.24 -22.48 -2.29
N TYR A 201 -0.22 -21.17 -2.06
CA TYR A 201 0.07 -20.19 -3.10
C TYR A 201 1.51 -20.28 -3.62
N VAL A 202 2.46 -20.42 -2.70
CA VAL A 202 3.88 -20.58 -3.03
C VAL A 202 4.12 -21.89 -3.79
N ASP A 203 3.42 -22.99 -3.43
CA ASP A 203 3.54 -24.28 -4.14
C ASP A 203 3.14 -24.18 -5.61
N HIS A 204 2.04 -23.49 -5.92
CA HIS A 204 1.63 -23.23 -7.29
C HIS A 204 2.67 -22.42 -8.07
N LEU A 205 3.16 -21.33 -7.48
CA LEU A 205 4.17 -20.48 -8.11
C LEU A 205 5.48 -21.22 -8.35
N MET A 206 5.96 -21.98 -7.37
CA MET A 206 7.22 -22.72 -7.48
C MET A 206 7.12 -23.83 -8.52
N GLN A 207 6.01 -24.60 -8.52
CA GLN A 207 5.79 -25.64 -9.50
C GLN A 207 5.78 -25.08 -10.93
N ALA A 208 5.02 -24.01 -11.17
CA ALA A 208 4.92 -23.39 -12.48
C ALA A 208 6.23 -22.70 -12.93
N GLY A 209 6.93 -22.03 -12.01
CA GLY A 209 8.19 -21.36 -12.28
C GLY A 209 9.42 -22.27 -12.24
N GLY A 210 9.27 -23.56 -11.92
CA GLY A 210 10.40 -24.50 -11.76
C GLY A 210 11.37 -24.09 -10.65
N LYS A 211 10.86 -23.52 -9.56
CA LYS A 211 11.60 -23.02 -8.41
C LYS A 211 11.47 -23.95 -7.20
N THR A 212 12.35 -23.79 -6.23
CA THR A 212 12.40 -24.55 -4.95
C THR A 212 12.54 -23.58 -3.77
N GLU A 213 12.46 -24.07 -2.53
CA GLU A 213 12.70 -23.25 -1.33
C GLU A 213 14.09 -22.62 -1.32
N ASP A 214 15.08 -23.27 -1.95
CA ASP A 214 16.46 -22.77 -2.03
C ASP A 214 16.61 -21.57 -2.99
N ASP A 215 15.62 -21.33 -3.86
CA ASP A 215 15.61 -20.19 -4.78
C ASP A 215 15.10 -18.89 -4.13
N PHE A 216 14.54 -18.96 -2.92
CA PHE A 216 14.06 -17.76 -2.24
C PHE A 216 15.24 -16.89 -1.84
N PRO A 217 15.25 -15.61 -2.26
CA PRO A 217 16.33 -14.72 -1.88
C PRO A 217 16.32 -14.52 -0.37
N LEU A 218 17.51 -14.51 0.23
CA LEU A 218 17.68 -14.08 1.61
C LEU A 218 17.17 -12.64 1.73
N THR A 219 16.04 -12.49 2.38
CA THR A 219 15.54 -11.17 2.71
C THR A 219 15.90 -10.84 4.15
N PHE A 220 16.01 -9.58 4.44
CA PHE A 220 16.26 -9.13 5.79
C PHE A 220 15.22 -9.67 6.78
N ASN A 221 14.01 -9.93 6.33
CA ASN A 221 12.91 -10.39 7.18
C ASN A 221 12.97 -11.87 7.51
N ALA A 222 13.66 -12.68 6.71
CA ALA A 222 13.73 -14.14 6.89
C ALA A 222 14.94 -14.62 7.69
N THR A 223 15.97 -13.80 7.85
CA THR A 223 17.25 -14.25 8.42
C THR A 223 17.36 -14.14 9.93
N GLY A 224 16.43 -13.48 10.59
CA GLY A 224 16.51 -13.26 12.05
C GLY A 224 17.69 -12.38 12.53
N ASP A 225 18.56 -11.91 11.60
CA ASP A 225 19.71 -11.07 11.92
C ASP A 225 19.34 -9.61 12.15
N PHE A 226 18.03 -9.31 12.25
CA PHE A 226 17.53 -7.97 12.44
C PHE A 226 17.36 -7.72 13.93
N PRO A 227 17.89 -6.61 14.41
CA PRO A 227 17.54 -6.19 15.77
C PRO A 227 16.00 -6.18 15.84
N ASP A 228 15.48 -6.93 16.81
CA ASP A 228 14.06 -6.86 17.15
C ASP A 228 13.77 -5.36 17.33
N PHE A 229 12.80 -4.86 16.58
CA PHE A 229 12.40 -3.45 16.68
C PHE A 229 12.05 -3.07 18.13
N ARG A 230 11.73 -4.07 18.95
CA ARG A 230 11.55 -3.94 20.39
C ARG A 230 12.79 -3.43 21.10
N ASP A 231 13.98 -3.91 20.76
CA ASP A 231 15.23 -3.46 21.35
C ASP A 231 15.55 -2.01 20.96
N GLN A 232 15.06 -1.57 19.80
CA GLN A 232 15.19 -0.18 19.35
C GLN A 232 14.03 0.70 19.82
N ALA A 233 12.84 0.13 20.01
CA ALA A 233 11.64 0.83 20.43
C ALA A 233 11.43 0.91 21.93
N ASP A 234 12.20 0.19 22.73
CA ASP A 234 12.12 0.26 24.21
C ASP A 234 12.29 1.69 24.74
N PHE A 235 12.97 2.54 24.00
CA PHE A 235 13.12 3.95 24.36
C PHE A 235 11.94 4.83 23.93
N THR A 236 11.16 4.45 22.90
CA THR A 236 9.95 5.17 22.46
C THR A 236 8.66 4.58 23.02
N GLY A 237 8.67 3.32 23.48
CA GLY A 237 7.49 2.61 23.95
C GLY A 237 6.55 2.17 22.83
N LEU A 238 7.02 2.10 21.59
CA LEU A 238 6.25 1.72 20.42
C LEU A 238 6.26 0.22 20.16
N SER A 239 5.38 -0.21 19.23
CA SER A 239 5.32 -1.60 18.79
C SER A 239 6.60 -2.03 18.09
N ARG A 240 6.98 -3.28 18.28
CA ARG A 240 8.10 -3.89 17.56
C ARG A 240 7.79 -4.09 16.09
N SER A 241 8.80 -4.20 15.25
CA SER A 241 8.66 -4.71 13.88
C SER A 241 8.68 -6.24 13.87
N TRP A 242 7.73 -6.84 13.16
CA TRP A 242 7.61 -8.27 12.99
C TRP A 242 8.13 -8.67 11.60
N ASN A 243 9.21 -9.42 11.57
CA ASN A 243 9.90 -9.86 10.35
C ASN A 243 9.13 -11.00 9.67
N THR A 244 7.89 -10.72 9.25
CA THR A 244 6.99 -11.72 8.67
C THR A 244 7.08 -11.81 7.15
N SER A 245 7.77 -10.90 6.48
CA SER A 245 7.84 -10.86 5.02
C SER A 245 9.06 -11.57 4.44
N PHE A 246 8.90 -12.06 3.22
CA PHE A 246 9.95 -12.58 2.36
C PHE A 246 9.66 -12.22 0.90
N ASN A 247 10.70 -12.17 0.09
CA ASN A 247 10.55 -11.99 -1.35
C ASN A 247 10.32 -13.33 -2.02
N LEU A 248 9.37 -13.37 -2.96
CA LEU A 248 9.22 -14.49 -3.87
C LEU A 248 10.41 -14.53 -4.85
N PRO A 249 10.82 -15.71 -5.36
CA PRO A 249 11.89 -15.83 -6.35
C PRO A 249 11.42 -15.45 -7.77
N PHE A 250 10.62 -14.42 -7.86
CA PHE A 250 10.00 -13.87 -9.06
C PHE A 250 9.97 -12.35 -8.98
N THR A 251 9.99 -11.69 -10.12
CA THR A 251 9.65 -10.27 -10.21
C THR A 251 8.13 -10.06 -10.26
N ALA A 252 7.66 -8.85 -9.96
CA ALA A 252 6.24 -8.53 -10.09
C ALA A 252 5.73 -8.72 -11.54
N ALA A 253 6.56 -8.46 -12.54
CA ALA A 253 6.23 -8.68 -13.94
C ALA A 253 6.06 -10.17 -14.27
N GLU A 254 6.95 -11.03 -13.79
CA GLU A 254 6.83 -12.49 -13.94
C GLU A 254 5.57 -13.02 -13.26
N LEU A 255 5.22 -12.51 -12.08
CA LEU A 255 3.99 -12.89 -11.38
C LEU A 255 2.73 -12.43 -12.14
N ALA A 256 2.75 -11.24 -12.73
CA ALA A 256 1.63 -10.74 -13.54
C ALA A 256 1.39 -11.58 -14.81
N GLU A 257 2.40 -12.27 -15.31
CA GLU A 257 2.28 -13.21 -16.43
C GLU A 257 1.91 -14.63 -15.95
N LEU A 258 2.53 -15.10 -14.86
CA LEU A 258 2.42 -16.47 -14.37
C LEU A 258 1.05 -16.75 -13.72
N LEU A 259 0.53 -15.84 -12.92
CA LEU A 259 -0.72 -16.04 -12.18
C LEU A 259 -1.94 -16.22 -13.08
N PRO A 260 -2.16 -15.41 -14.14
CA PRO A 260 -3.24 -15.66 -15.09
C PRO A 260 -3.14 -17.01 -15.80
N GLN A 261 -1.92 -17.50 -16.06
CA GLN A 261 -1.71 -18.83 -16.64
C GLN A 261 -2.16 -19.92 -15.66
N LEU A 262 -1.74 -19.85 -14.40
CA LEU A 262 -2.13 -20.78 -13.34
C LEU A 262 -3.64 -20.82 -13.15
N ILE A 263 -4.30 -19.66 -13.10
CA ILE A 263 -5.76 -19.54 -12.98
C ILE A 263 -6.46 -20.23 -14.14
N THR A 264 -5.96 -20.02 -15.36
CA THR A 264 -6.54 -20.62 -16.57
C THR A 264 -6.28 -22.14 -16.62
N GLU A 265 -5.08 -22.59 -16.25
CA GLU A 265 -4.72 -24.01 -16.18
C GLU A 265 -5.55 -24.76 -15.12
N ALA A 266 -5.89 -24.10 -14.01
CA ALA A 266 -6.81 -24.63 -12.99
C ALA A 266 -8.27 -24.69 -13.48
N GLY A 267 -8.60 -24.09 -14.63
CA GLY A 267 -9.90 -24.20 -15.29
C GLY A 267 -10.82 -22.98 -15.16
N ALA A 268 -10.34 -21.87 -14.59
CA ALA A 268 -11.11 -20.62 -14.60
C ALA A 268 -10.98 -19.89 -15.96
N GLU A 269 -12.01 -19.14 -16.32
CA GLU A 269 -11.99 -18.19 -17.44
C GLU A 269 -11.57 -16.81 -16.92
N ILE A 270 -10.68 -16.11 -17.65
CA ILE A 270 -10.34 -14.71 -17.39
C ILE A 270 -10.87 -13.82 -18.50
N ARG A 271 -11.52 -12.74 -18.13
CA ARG A 271 -12.02 -11.72 -19.06
C ARG A 271 -11.47 -10.35 -18.69
N TYR A 272 -10.58 -9.83 -19.53
CA TYR A 272 -10.03 -8.48 -19.44
C TYR A 272 -10.95 -7.46 -20.11
N GLU A 273 -10.74 -6.18 -19.83
CA GLU A 273 -11.55 -5.06 -20.34
C GLU A 273 -13.05 -5.28 -20.11
N CYS A 274 -13.36 -5.94 -18.98
CA CYS A 274 -14.68 -6.41 -18.63
C CYS A 274 -15.03 -6.01 -17.18
N PRO A 275 -15.23 -4.70 -16.91
CA PRO A 275 -15.55 -4.22 -15.58
C PRO A 275 -16.88 -4.75 -15.05
N ALA A 276 -16.91 -5.13 -13.77
CA ALA A 276 -18.16 -5.37 -13.04
C ALA A 276 -18.86 -4.02 -12.78
N CYS A 277 -20.15 -3.95 -13.08
CA CYS A 277 -20.91 -2.70 -13.04
C CYS A 277 -22.03 -2.70 -12.00
N GLN A 278 -22.71 -3.82 -11.79
CA GLN A 278 -23.86 -3.90 -10.90
C GLN A 278 -24.07 -5.33 -10.38
N LEU A 279 -24.39 -5.46 -9.08
CA LEU A 279 -24.81 -6.74 -8.51
C LEU A 279 -26.27 -7.04 -8.86
N VAL A 280 -26.57 -8.33 -9.01
CA VAL A 280 -27.93 -8.81 -9.23
C VAL A 280 -28.43 -9.51 -7.97
N THR A 281 -29.59 -9.08 -7.47
CA THR A 281 -30.22 -9.66 -6.27
C THR A 281 -31.56 -10.29 -6.61
N ASP A 282 -31.97 -11.29 -5.84
CA ASP A 282 -33.31 -11.81 -5.85
C ASP A 282 -34.25 -11.03 -4.91
N GLU A 283 -35.51 -11.48 -4.83
CA GLU A 283 -36.54 -10.85 -3.96
C GLU A 283 -36.21 -10.90 -2.45
N SER A 284 -35.32 -11.80 -2.04
CA SER A 284 -34.86 -11.92 -0.65
C SER A 284 -33.69 -10.98 -0.32
N GLY A 285 -33.12 -10.34 -1.33
CA GLY A 285 -31.90 -9.53 -1.22
C GLY A 285 -30.61 -10.35 -1.32
N ALA A 286 -30.68 -11.66 -1.62
CA ALA A 286 -29.48 -12.46 -1.86
C ALA A 286 -28.87 -12.12 -3.22
N VAL A 287 -27.53 -12.04 -3.28
CA VAL A 287 -26.80 -11.83 -4.52
C VAL A 287 -26.79 -13.12 -5.33
N THR A 288 -27.37 -13.07 -6.51
CA THR A 288 -27.50 -14.20 -7.44
C THR A 288 -26.65 -14.03 -8.70
N GLY A 289 -25.95 -12.89 -8.83
CA GLY A 289 -25.10 -12.65 -9.98
C GLY A 289 -24.51 -11.25 -10.04
N VAL A 290 -23.88 -10.97 -11.18
CA VAL A 290 -23.26 -9.66 -11.48
C VAL A 290 -23.44 -9.32 -12.95
N ILE A 291 -23.63 -8.04 -13.25
CA ILE A 291 -23.60 -7.49 -14.59
C ILE A 291 -22.24 -6.88 -14.82
N VAL A 292 -21.62 -7.24 -15.94
CA VAL A 292 -20.34 -6.72 -16.42
C VAL A 292 -20.55 -5.97 -17.74
N LYS A 293 -19.60 -5.13 -18.10
CA LYS A 293 -19.60 -4.43 -19.39
C LYS A 293 -18.48 -4.97 -20.26
N SER A 294 -18.79 -5.54 -21.39
CA SER A 294 -17.84 -5.96 -22.43
C SER A 294 -17.90 -5.04 -23.64
N GLU A 295 -17.06 -5.29 -24.63
CA GLU A 295 -17.15 -4.62 -25.94
C GLU A 295 -18.53 -4.81 -26.61
N ALA A 296 -19.17 -5.96 -26.39
CA ALA A 296 -20.48 -6.28 -26.93
C ALA A 296 -21.64 -5.55 -26.25
N GLY A 297 -21.44 -5.07 -25.01
CA GLY A 297 -22.48 -4.46 -24.19
C GLY A 297 -22.52 -5.05 -22.77
N TYR A 298 -23.66 -4.92 -22.09
CA TYR A 298 -23.85 -5.50 -20.78
C TYR A 298 -24.10 -7.01 -20.85
N GLU A 299 -23.35 -7.78 -20.08
CA GLU A 299 -23.53 -9.21 -19.94
C GLU A 299 -23.85 -9.56 -18.49
N LYS A 300 -24.76 -10.50 -18.26
CA LYS A 300 -25.17 -10.95 -16.94
C LYS A 300 -24.57 -12.32 -16.65
N TYR A 301 -23.96 -12.46 -15.50
CA TYR A 301 -23.54 -13.75 -14.95
C TYR A 301 -24.47 -14.14 -13.80
N ASN A 302 -25.16 -15.27 -13.95
CA ASN A 302 -25.87 -15.91 -12.84
C ASN A 302 -24.85 -16.76 -12.08
N CYS A 303 -24.75 -16.55 -10.77
CA CYS A 303 -23.76 -17.20 -9.91
C CYS A 303 -24.45 -18.15 -8.93
N ALA A 304 -24.21 -19.47 -9.07
CA ALA A 304 -24.84 -20.46 -8.21
C ALA A 304 -24.34 -20.43 -6.77
N LYS A 305 -23.12 -19.96 -6.54
CA LYS A 305 -22.45 -19.91 -5.23
C LYS A 305 -22.24 -18.48 -4.72
N GLY A 306 -21.92 -17.53 -5.60
CA GLY A 306 -21.75 -16.14 -5.22
C GLY A 306 -20.86 -15.31 -6.10
N VAL A 307 -20.72 -14.03 -5.71
CA VAL A 307 -19.85 -13.03 -6.33
C VAL A 307 -18.79 -12.62 -5.32
N VAL A 308 -17.52 -12.65 -5.71
CA VAL A 308 -16.38 -12.21 -4.90
C VAL A 308 -15.89 -10.87 -5.40
N LEU A 309 -16.02 -9.83 -4.59
CA LEU A 309 -15.51 -8.49 -4.88
C LEU A 309 -14.04 -8.40 -4.46
N ALA A 310 -13.14 -8.28 -5.43
CA ALA A 310 -11.70 -8.13 -5.28
C ALA A 310 -11.19 -6.89 -6.04
N THR A 311 -12.02 -5.84 -6.12
CA THR A 311 -11.86 -4.67 -6.99
C THR A 311 -10.85 -3.63 -6.49
N GLY A 312 -10.10 -3.95 -5.44
CA GLY A 312 -9.11 -3.05 -4.85
C GLY A 312 -9.75 -1.92 -4.02
N GLY A 313 -9.00 -0.86 -3.83
CA GLY A 313 -9.44 0.32 -3.08
C GLY A 313 -10.07 1.41 -3.95
N TYR A 314 -9.96 2.68 -3.51
CA TYR A 314 -10.58 3.83 -4.19
C TYR A 314 -9.67 5.07 -4.28
N GLY A 315 -8.34 4.86 -4.33
CA GLY A 315 -7.35 5.94 -4.43
C GLY A 315 -7.48 6.84 -5.67
N PHE A 316 -8.13 6.35 -6.73
CA PHE A 316 -8.42 7.07 -7.97
C PHE A 316 -9.85 7.61 -8.06
N ASN A 317 -10.53 7.76 -6.93
CA ASN A 317 -11.85 8.38 -6.83
C ASN A 317 -11.81 9.48 -5.76
N LEU A 318 -11.56 10.72 -6.20
CA LEU A 318 -11.40 11.86 -5.28
C LEU A 318 -12.68 12.12 -4.46
N GLU A 319 -13.86 11.96 -5.05
CA GLU A 319 -15.13 12.17 -4.37
C GLU A 319 -15.26 11.17 -3.20
N LYS A 320 -14.97 9.87 -3.45
CA LYS A 320 -15.01 8.85 -2.41
C LYS A 320 -13.93 9.08 -1.34
N LEU A 321 -12.72 9.46 -1.73
CA LEU A 321 -11.68 9.82 -0.77
C LEU A 321 -12.12 10.96 0.15
N GLN A 322 -12.69 12.04 -0.38
CA GLN A 322 -13.19 13.17 0.40
C GLN A 322 -14.38 12.82 1.30
N ARG A 323 -15.20 11.88 0.87
CA ARG A 323 -16.35 11.39 1.65
C ARG A 323 -15.91 10.46 2.78
N CYS A 324 -14.92 9.61 2.56
CA CYS A 324 -14.58 8.50 3.45
C CYS A 324 -13.34 8.75 4.32
N CYS A 325 -12.34 9.48 3.83
CA CYS A 325 -11.05 9.61 4.52
C CYS A 325 -10.95 10.89 5.36
N ARG A 326 -10.01 10.89 6.31
CA ARG A 326 -9.70 12.09 7.09
C ARG A 326 -9.17 13.19 6.18
N PRO A 327 -9.67 14.44 6.27
CA PRO A 327 -9.15 15.54 5.46
C PRO A 327 -7.63 15.73 5.58
N ARG A 328 -7.08 15.44 6.77
CA ARG A 328 -5.63 15.53 7.02
C ARG A 328 -4.85 14.45 6.29
N ASP A 329 -5.38 13.23 6.22
CA ASP A 329 -4.71 12.12 5.53
C ASP A 329 -4.67 12.35 4.02
N LEU A 330 -5.57 13.18 3.49
CA LEU A 330 -5.55 13.60 2.09
C LEU A 330 -4.50 14.70 1.79
N ALA A 331 -3.93 15.34 2.81
CA ALA A 331 -2.83 16.28 2.67
C ALA A 331 -1.50 15.51 2.57
N LEU A 332 -1.27 14.86 1.43
CA LEU A 332 -0.11 14.02 1.17
C LEU A 332 0.63 14.47 -0.10
N CYS A 333 1.89 14.10 -0.23
CA CYS A 333 2.72 14.47 -1.37
C CYS A 333 2.44 13.67 -2.63
N GLY A 334 2.03 12.42 -2.48
CA GLY A 334 1.86 11.53 -3.62
C GLY A 334 1.15 10.22 -3.30
N TRP A 335 1.02 9.39 -4.33
CA TRP A 335 0.48 8.05 -4.27
C TRP A 335 1.49 7.06 -4.85
N MET A 336 1.84 6.05 -4.06
CA MET A 336 2.79 5.02 -4.46
C MET A 336 2.15 3.98 -5.40
N SER A 337 0.84 3.74 -5.28
CA SER A 337 0.14 2.77 -6.13
C SER A 337 -0.28 3.40 -7.47
N PRO A 338 0.23 2.90 -8.59
CA PRO A 338 -0.08 3.44 -9.92
C PRO A 338 -1.41 2.92 -10.51
N SER A 339 -2.16 2.08 -9.78
CA SER A 339 -3.36 1.44 -10.33
C SER A 339 -4.54 2.39 -10.47
N ASN A 340 -4.73 2.96 -11.65
CA ASN A 340 -5.88 3.80 -12.00
C ASN A 340 -7.22 3.04 -12.01
N GLY A 341 -7.20 1.72 -11.80
CA GLY A 341 -8.37 0.87 -11.63
C GLY A 341 -9.05 0.99 -10.26
N ASN A 342 -8.37 1.51 -9.24
CA ASN A 342 -8.86 1.59 -7.87
C ASN A 342 -9.84 2.75 -7.68
N THR A 343 -11.08 2.61 -8.13
CA THR A 343 -12.14 3.62 -8.12
C THR A 343 -13.26 3.34 -7.13
N GLY A 344 -13.20 2.21 -6.40
CA GLY A 344 -14.19 1.85 -5.39
C GLY A 344 -15.46 1.21 -5.94
N ASP A 345 -15.44 0.69 -7.16
CA ASP A 345 -16.62 0.11 -7.82
C ASP A 345 -17.28 -1.00 -6.98
N GLY A 346 -16.50 -1.93 -6.44
CA GLY A 346 -17.02 -3.01 -5.59
C GLY A 346 -17.64 -2.51 -4.30
N HIS A 347 -17.08 -1.43 -3.72
CA HIS A 347 -17.66 -0.81 -2.53
C HIS A 347 -19.03 -0.22 -2.85
N GLU A 348 -19.12 0.58 -3.91
CA GLU A 348 -20.39 1.21 -4.32
C GLU A 348 -21.45 0.17 -4.72
N MET A 349 -21.06 -0.90 -5.42
CA MET A 349 -21.96 -2.00 -5.76
C MET A 349 -22.56 -2.67 -4.51
N ALA A 350 -21.74 -2.93 -3.50
CA ALA A 350 -22.19 -3.58 -2.26
C ALA A 350 -23.07 -2.62 -1.41
N VAL A 351 -22.65 -1.36 -1.28
CA VAL A 351 -23.43 -0.34 -0.55
C VAL A 351 -24.79 -0.13 -1.19
N ALA A 352 -24.89 -0.14 -2.52
CA ALA A 352 -26.15 0.03 -3.25
C ALA A 352 -27.21 -1.05 -2.91
N ILE A 353 -26.78 -2.23 -2.45
CA ILE A 353 -27.69 -3.32 -2.04
C ILE A 353 -27.75 -3.53 -0.52
N GLY A 354 -27.26 -2.57 0.27
CA GLY A 354 -27.34 -2.58 1.74
C GLY A 354 -26.12 -3.13 2.47
N GLY A 355 -25.00 -3.37 1.78
CA GLY A 355 -23.71 -3.63 2.42
C GLY A 355 -23.21 -2.43 3.20
N ILE A 356 -22.46 -2.66 4.27
CA ILE A 356 -21.88 -1.60 5.10
C ILE A 356 -20.37 -1.54 4.96
N GLU A 357 -19.84 -0.33 4.99
CA GLU A 357 -18.40 -0.06 5.04
C GLU A 357 -17.93 0.09 6.49
N ASP A 358 -16.62 0.10 6.69
CA ASP A 358 -16.00 0.42 7.97
C ASP A 358 -16.46 1.79 8.48
N GLU A 359 -16.33 2.01 9.80
CA GLU A 359 -16.65 3.30 10.41
C GLU A 359 -15.77 4.41 9.82
N TYR A 360 -16.42 5.51 9.41
CA TYR A 360 -15.68 6.70 8.97
C TYR A 360 -15.01 7.43 10.13
N PRO A 361 -13.85 8.06 9.90
CA PRO A 361 -13.12 8.15 8.64
C PRO A 361 -12.24 6.93 8.39
N HIS A 362 -12.22 6.47 7.14
CA HIS A 362 -11.33 5.40 6.72
C HIS A 362 -9.87 5.85 6.76
N PRO A 363 -8.93 5.01 7.17
CA PRO A 363 -7.51 5.32 7.10
C PRO A 363 -6.96 5.15 5.69
N LEU A 364 -5.86 5.85 5.42
CA LEU A 364 -4.96 5.54 4.32
C LEU A 364 -3.78 4.73 4.84
N MET A 365 -3.21 3.91 3.99
CA MET A 365 -1.93 3.26 4.21
C MET A 365 -0.85 4.30 3.87
N LEU A 366 -0.33 4.97 4.91
CA LEU A 366 0.57 6.11 4.78
C LEU A 366 2.01 5.70 5.08
N ASP A 367 2.92 6.12 4.23
CA ASP A 367 4.35 5.98 4.39
C ASP A 367 5.03 7.35 4.36
N PRO A 368 6.18 7.54 5.03
CA PRO A 368 7.08 8.63 4.73
C PRO A 368 7.82 8.31 3.43
N MET A 369 8.26 9.33 2.71
CA MET A 369 9.05 9.14 1.48
C MET A 369 10.46 8.63 1.78
N GLN A 370 11.03 9.02 2.90
CA GLN A 370 12.39 8.65 3.34
C GLN A 370 12.35 7.80 4.60
N LEU A 371 12.97 6.63 4.55
CA LEU A 371 12.98 5.63 5.61
C LEU A 371 14.25 5.65 6.46
N MET A 372 15.30 6.37 6.02
CA MET A 372 16.53 6.50 6.79
C MET A 372 16.34 7.44 7.99
N PRO A 373 16.99 7.17 9.11
CA PRO A 373 16.88 7.99 10.32
C PRO A 373 17.71 9.27 10.22
N TYR A 374 17.49 10.03 9.14
CA TYR A 374 18.07 11.36 8.98
C TYR A 374 17.34 12.37 9.89
N LEU A 375 18.08 13.37 10.38
CA LEU A 375 17.45 14.44 11.16
C LEU A 375 16.30 15.08 10.40
N ARG A 376 15.14 15.20 11.06
CA ARG A 376 13.93 15.81 10.50
C ARG A 376 13.59 17.12 11.16
N VAL A 377 13.35 18.15 10.36
CA VAL A 377 12.95 19.48 10.84
C VAL A 377 11.69 19.96 10.14
N ASN A 378 10.80 20.56 10.90
CA ASN A 378 9.57 21.17 10.36
C ASN A 378 9.81 22.58 9.79
N LYS A 379 8.77 23.23 9.26
CA LYS A 379 8.83 24.62 8.73
C LYS A 379 9.17 25.68 9.77
N LEU A 380 9.22 25.33 11.04
CA LEU A 380 9.71 26.22 12.11
C LEU A 380 11.21 26.04 12.38
N GLY A 381 11.91 25.22 11.62
CA GLY A 381 13.32 24.89 11.80
C GLY A 381 13.57 24.02 13.02
N LYS A 382 12.58 23.28 13.49
CA LYS A 382 12.64 22.49 14.73
C LYS A 382 12.46 21.00 14.46
N ARG A 383 13.24 20.18 15.15
CA ARG A 383 13.02 18.75 15.30
C ARG A 383 11.67 18.51 15.99
N PHE A 384 10.93 17.45 15.64
CA PHE A 384 9.54 17.24 16.10
C PHE A 384 9.18 15.79 16.42
N THR A 385 10.04 14.83 16.11
CA THR A 385 9.82 13.40 16.29
C THR A 385 11.16 12.67 16.36
N PRO A 386 11.24 11.46 16.96
CA PRO A 386 12.38 10.58 16.69
C PRO A 386 12.43 10.21 15.21
N GLU A 387 13.61 10.03 14.67
CA GLU A 387 13.83 9.86 13.23
C GLU A 387 13.51 8.45 12.73
N TYR A 388 13.39 7.49 13.62
CA TYR A 388 13.12 6.09 13.29
C TYR A 388 11.89 5.59 14.03
N GLU A 389 10.77 5.65 13.36
CA GLU A 389 9.44 5.27 13.82
C GLU A 389 8.82 4.29 12.84
N PRO A 390 7.83 3.47 13.23
CA PRO A 390 6.99 2.76 12.27
C PRO A 390 6.44 3.73 11.22
N TYR A 391 6.45 3.34 9.96
CA TYR A 391 6.20 4.23 8.81
C TYR A 391 4.89 5.02 8.93
N ASN A 392 3.82 4.34 9.31
CA ASN A 392 2.53 4.99 9.55
C ASN A 392 2.59 6.03 10.68
N HIS A 393 3.37 5.79 11.74
CA HIS A 393 3.55 6.72 12.85
C HIS A 393 4.36 7.94 12.42
N LEU A 394 5.47 7.71 11.69
CA LEU A 394 6.29 8.80 11.16
C LEU A 394 5.51 9.65 10.15
N ALA A 395 4.77 9.02 9.24
CA ALA A 395 3.89 9.73 8.32
C ALA A 395 2.84 10.58 9.05
N CYS A 396 2.22 10.06 10.11
CA CYS A 396 1.29 10.82 10.95
C CYS A 396 1.98 11.99 11.67
N ALA A 397 3.22 11.81 12.14
CA ALA A 397 4.00 12.87 12.78
C ALA A 397 4.33 13.99 11.78
N ILE A 398 4.70 13.65 10.55
CA ILE A 398 4.94 14.60 9.45
C ILE A 398 3.66 15.36 9.11
N GLN A 399 2.53 14.67 8.93
CA GLN A 399 1.24 15.30 8.65
C GLN A 399 0.78 16.24 9.78
N ALA A 400 1.26 16.02 11.02
CA ALA A 400 0.97 16.89 12.14
C ALA A 400 1.71 18.23 12.09
N GLN A 401 2.72 18.36 11.23
CA GLN A 401 3.55 19.57 11.16
C GLN A 401 2.90 20.69 10.31
N PRO A 402 3.37 21.93 10.45
CA PRO A 402 2.91 23.04 9.60
C PRO A 402 3.13 22.71 8.12
N GLY A 403 2.04 22.72 7.34
CA GLY A 403 2.04 22.39 5.93
C GLY A 403 2.04 20.89 5.62
N ALA A 404 1.85 20.02 6.64
CA ALA A 404 1.86 18.55 6.51
C ALA A 404 3.15 18.02 5.85
N CYS A 405 4.29 18.64 6.17
CA CYS A 405 5.59 18.29 5.61
C CYS A 405 6.73 18.59 6.57
N ASP A 406 7.88 18.04 6.25
CA ASP A 406 9.13 18.31 6.92
C ASP A 406 10.29 18.43 5.91
N TYR A 407 11.48 18.59 6.42
CA TYR A 407 12.73 18.45 5.68
C TYR A 407 13.60 17.43 6.41
N TYR A 408 14.13 16.44 5.69
CA TYR A 408 15.24 15.65 6.22
C TYR A 408 16.57 16.27 5.77
N ILE A 409 17.52 16.28 6.71
CA ILE A 409 18.78 17.01 6.58
C ILE A 409 19.94 16.03 6.60
N VAL A 410 20.84 16.16 5.64
CA VAL A 410 22.12 15.45 5.61
C VAL A 410 23.26 16.40 5.25
N ASP A 411 24.50 15.97 5.42
CA ASP A 411 25.68 16.74 5.08
C ASP A 411 26.57 16.05 4.05
N GLY A 412 27.63 16.72 3.62
CA GLY A 412 28.55 16.23 2.59
C GLY A 412 29.32 14.96 2.95
N ALA A 413 29.36 14.61 4.24
CA ALA A 413 30.01 13.40 4.72
C ALA A 413 29.04 12.22 4.94
N ILE A 414 27.77 12.32 4.54
CA ILE A 414 26.76 11.28 4.79
C ILE A 414 27.18 9.91 4.27
N ALA A 415 27.88 9.84 3.14
CA ALA A 415 28.37 8.57 2.59
C ALA A 415 29.34 7.85 3.56
N ASP A 416 30.12 8.59 4.32
CA ASP A 416 31.05 8.04 5.32
C ASP A 416 30.36 7.76 6.67
N LYS A 417 29.25 8.43 6.94
CA LYS A 417 28.49 8.34 8.21
C LYS A 417 27.37 7.31 8.14
N ILE A 418 26.92 6.93 6.95
CA ILE A 418 25.71 6.13 6.78
C ILE A 418 25.80 4.76 7.45
N ASP A 419 26.99 4.17 7.56
CA ASP A 419 27.17 2.86 8.20
C ASP A 419 26.79 2.87 9.68
N ALA A 420 26.90 4.01 10.35
CA ALA A 420 26.50 4.16 11.77
C ALA A 420 24.97 4.19 11.95
N ILE A 421 24.27 4.72 10.96
CA ILE A 421 22.79 4.88 10.99
C ILE A 421 22.07 3.87 10.09
N TRP A 422 22.82 3.04 9.35
CA TRP A 422 22.25 1.99 8.51
C TRP A 422 21.69 0.88 9.37
N THR A 423 20.40 0.66 9.24
CA THR A 423 19.74 -0.46 9.91
C THR A 423 19.50 -1.60 8.94
N PRO A 424 19.46 -2.83 9.42
CA PRO A 424 19.06 -3.95 8.57
C PRO A 424 17.72 -3.73 7.87
N SER A 425 16.71 -3.17 8.55
CA SER A 425 15.43 -2.85 7.93
C SER A 425 15.54 -1.88 6.75
N SER A 426 16.56 -1.01 6.75
CA SER A 426 16.84 -0.14 5.60
C SER A 426 17.33 -0.91 4.37
N SER A 427 17.97 -2.05 4.57
CA SER A 427 18.57 -2.83 3.47
C SER A 427 17.54 -3.49 2.55
N CYS A 428 16.30 -3.68 3.00
CA CYS A 428 15.24 -4.25 2.15
C CYS A 428 14.86 -3.34 0.98
N TYR A 429 15.12 -2.06 1.11
CA TYR A 429 14.76 -1.04 0.12
C TYR A 429 15.92 -0.66 -0.81
N GLY A 430 16.98 -1.44 -0.82
CA GLY A 430 18.12 -1.27 -1.70
C GLY A 430 19.43 -0.97 -0.97
N PRO A 431 20.54 -0.89 -1.70
CA PRO A 431 21.85 -0.62 -1.13
C PRO A 431 21.95 0.83 -0.62
N LYS A 432 22.83 1.04 0.37
CA LYS A 432 23.00 2.35 1.03
C LYS A 432 23.36 3.50 0.06
N GLU A 433 24.02 3.19 -1.04
CA GLU A 433 24.40 4.16 -2.09
C GLU A 433 23.16 4.80 -2.74
N VAL A 434 22.05 4.06 -2.84
CA VAL A 434 20.78 4.58 -3.36
C VAL A 434 20.23 5.67 -2.42
N TRP A 435 20.27 5.42 -1.12
CA TRP A 435 19.79 6.35 -0.11
C TRP A 435 20.66 7.60 0.01
N VAL A 436 22.00 7.43 -0.04
CA VAL A 436 22.93 8.56 -0.10
C VAL A 436 22.69 9.39 -1.38
N GLY A 437 22.55 8.72 -2.52
CA GLY A 437 22.25 9.39 -3.79
C GLY A 437 20.94 10.14 -3.76
N ALA A 438 19.88 9.56 -3.22
CA ALA A 438 18.59 10.23 -3.07
C ALA A 438 18.67 11.48 -2.17
N ALA A 439 19.44 11.42 -1.10
CA ALA A 439 19.57 12.53 -0.14
C ALA A 439 20.48 13.66 -0.64
N THR A 440 21.44 13.39 -1.53
CA THR A 440 22.49 14.36 -1.94
C THR A 440 22.39 14.81 -3.40
N SER A 441 21.39 14.35 -4.15
CA SER A 441 21.22 14.66 -5.57
C SER A 441 19.78 15.03 -5.92
N GLY A 442 19.51 15.24 -7.20
CA GLY A 442 18.17 15.49 -7.70
C GLY A 442 17.59 16.82 -7.23
N ASN A 443 16.56 16.75 -6.41
CA ASN A 443 15.81 17.92 -5.94
C ASN A 443 16.29 18.45 -4.57
N ALA A 444 17.36 17.89 -4.00
CA ALA A 444 17.90 18.38 -2.74
C ALA A 444 18.30 19.86 -2.84
N LEU A 445 17.86 20.64 -1.85
CA LEU A 445 18.42 21.98 -1.63
C LEU A 445 19.83 21.82 -1.12
N VAL A 446 20.77 22.61 -1.62
CA VAL A 446 22.16 22.50 -1.25
C VAL A 446 22.76 23.87 -0.96
N ALA A 447 23.54 23.96 0.13
CA ALA A 447 24.24 25.17 0.53
C ALA A 447 25.53 24.85 1.27
N ASP A 448 26.47 25.81 1.29
CA ASP A 448 27.74 25.67 2.00
C ASP A 448 27.62 26.06 3.49
N THR A 449 26.56 26.77 3.87
CA THR A 449 26.27 27.14 5.27
C THR A 449 24.84 26.75 5.68
N LEU A 450 24.62 26.57 6.97
CA LEU A 450 23.28 26.25 7.50
C LEU A 450 22.31 27.41 7.34
N GLU A 451 22.79 28.67 7.47
CA GLU A 451 21.97 29.86 7.28
C GLU A 451 21.48 30.01 5.83
N GLU A 452 22.34 29.73 4.86
CA GLU A 452 21.96 29.69 3.44
C GLU A 452 20.95 28.58 3.17
N LEU A 453 21.17 27.39 3.75
CA LEU A 453 20.24 26.27 3.61
C LEU A 453 18.87 26.61 4.22
N ALA A 454 18.83 27.22 5.41
CA ALA A 454 17.60 27.71 6.03
C ALA A 454 16.86 28.71 5.13
N GLY A 455 17.60 29.61 4.48
CA GLY A 455 17.05 30.56 3.51
C GLY A 455 16.42 29.86 2.31
N LEU A 456 17.06 28.82 1.76
CA LEU A 456 16.52 28.02 0.67
C LEU A 456 15.28 27.21 1.09
N MET A 457 15.27 26.67 2.32
CA MET A 457 14.12 25.96 2.90
C MET A 457 12.95 26.89 3.24
N GLY A 458 13.20 28.20 3.38
CA GLY A 458 12.20 29.17 3.85
C GLY A 458 11.83 28.98 5.33
N VAL A 459 12.78 28.52 6.17
CA VAL A 459 12.61 28.34 7.61
C VAL A 459 13.38 29.40 8.40
N PRO A 460 13.01 29.68 9.68
CA PRO A 460 13.77 30.62 10.52
C PRO A 460 15.21 30.14 10.75
N ALA A 461 16.21 30.89 10.25
CA ALA A 461 17.60 30.49 10.29
C ALA A 461 18.13 30.27 11.71
N ASP A 462 17.84 31.19 12.64
CA ASP A 462 18.30 31.06 14.04
C ASP A 462 17.76 29.79 14.71
N ALA A 463 16.49 29.43 14.44
CA ALA A 463 15.89 28.22 14.99
C ALA A 463 16.47 26.95 14.38
N PHE A 464 16.70 26.95 13.05
CA PHE A 464 17.29 25.83 12.34
C PHE A 464 18.74 25.57 12.77
N VAL A 465 19.57 26.61 12.80
CA VAL A 465 20.97 26.49 13.26
C VAL A 465 21.03 25.98 14.69
N ALA A 466 20.22 26.55 15.59
CA ALA A 466 20.16 26.05 16.97
C ALA A 466 19.72 24.59 17.08
N THR A 467 18.82 24.13 16.18
CA THR A 467 18.41 22.72 16.13
C THR A 467 19.58 21.83 15.69
N ILE A 468 20.36 22.23 14.69
CA ILE A 468 21.53 21.48 14.22
C ILE A 468 22.64 21.46 15.29
N GLU A 469 22.90 22.59 15.95
CA GLU A 469 23.87 22.64 17.03
C GLU A 469 23.50 21.70 18.18
N HIS A 470 22.25 21.76 18.63
CA HIS A 470 21.74 20.86 19.68
C HIS A 470 21.77 19.38 19.25
N TRP A 471 21.40 19.06 18.01
CA TRP A 471 21.55 17.72 17.44
C TRP A 471 22.99 17.22 17.50
N ASN A 472 23.95 18.06 17.10
CA ASN A 472 25.36 17.72 17.11
C ASN A 472 25.91 17.52 18.55
N GLU A 473 25.43 18.32 19.53
CA GLU A 473 25.77 18.13 20.96
C GLU A 473 25.27 16.77 21.46
N MET A 474 24.06 16.37 21.11
CA MET A 474 23.50 15.07 21.46
C MET A 474 24.26 13.90 20.77
N CYS A 475 24.68 14.07 19.52
CA CYS A 475 25.56 13.10 18.85
C CYS A 475 26.90 12.93 19.60
N ASP A 476 27.53 14.02 20.03
CA ASP A 476 28.78 13.98 20.82
C ASP A 476 28.60 13.34 22.21
N ALA A 477 27.43 13.54 22.82
CA ALA A 477 27.07 12.92 24.08
C ALA A 477 26.70 11.43 23.96
N GLY A 478 26.31 11.00 22.73
CA GLY A 478 25.79 9.67 22.48
C GLY A 478 24.42 9.43 23.10
N GLU A 479 23.66 10.50 23.39
CA GLU A 479 22.34 10.44 24.01
C GLU A 479 21.40 11.49 23.44
N ASP A 480 20.22 11.06 22.95
CA ASP A 480 19.13 11.95 22.58
C ASP A 480 18.31 12.33 23.81
N THR A 481 18.41 13.57 24.22
CA THR A 481 17.68 14.12 25.39
C THR A 481 16.26 14.56 25.04
N ASP A 482 15.95 14.75 23.76
CA ASP A 482 14.65 15.25 23.29
C ASP A 482 13.60 14.14 23.18
N PHE A 483 13.89 13.11 22.37
CA PHE A 483 12.95 12.05 22.04
C PHE A 483 13.42 10.66 22.43
N ARG A 484 14.61 10.53 23.02
CA ARG A 484 15.19 9.25 23.46
C ARG A 484 15.55 8.30 22.32
N PHE A 485 15.81 8.86 21.14
CA PHE A 485 16.30 8.10 20.00
C PHE A 485 17.70 7.51 20.31
N PRO A 486 18.06 6.31 19.83
CA PRO A 486 19.36 5.73 20.11
C PRO A 486 20.51 6.60 19.60
N GLY A 487 21.36 7.08 20.50
CA GLY A 487 22.49 7.95 20.13
C GLY A 487 23.44 7.29 19.12
N SER A 488 23.53 5.94 19.13
CA SER A 488 24.32 5.17 18.16
C SER A 488 23.80 5.27 16.72
N MET A 489 22.55 5.69 16.53
CA MET A 489 21.92 5.88 15.22
C MET A 489 21.86 7.36 14.79
N MET A 490 22.49 8.25 15.54
CA MET A 490 22.56 9.68 15.24
C MET A 490 23.87 9.99 14.51
N ALA A 491 23.77 10.76 13.42
CA ALA A 491 24.92 11.23 12.68
C ALA A 491 25.00 12.75 12.72
N LYS A 492 26.18 13.30 13.03
CA LYS A 492 26.41 14.76 13.05
C LYS A 492 26.16 15.39 11.69
N ILE A 493 25.72 16.63 11.71
CA ILE A 493 25.57 17.49 10.53
C ILE A 493 26.55 18.65 10.70
N ASP A 494 27.78 18.46 10.22
CA ASP A 494 28.92 19.36 10.47
C ASP A 494 29.87 19.54 9.26
N THR A 495 29.61 18.84 8.17
CA THR A 495 30.49 18.81 7.00
C THR A 495 29.79 19.36 5.75
N PRO A 496 30.12 20.58 5.29
CA PRO A 496 29.51 21.08 4.06
C PRO A 496 29.89 20.25 2.82
N PRO A 497 29.09 20.31 1.72
CA PRO A 497 27.82 21.04 1.64
C PRO A 497 26.71 20.38 2.45
N PHE A 498 25.70 21.17 2.86
CA PHE A 498 24.51 20.71 3.57
C PHE A 498 23.37 20.54 2.59
N TYR A 499 22.55 19.49 2.82
CA TYR A 499 21.43 19.16 1.97
C TYR A 499 20.13 19.11 2.78
N ALA A 500 19.05 19.60 2.19
CA ALA A 500 17.71 19.46 2.73
C ALA A 500 16.74 18.99 1.65
N ASN A 501 15.95 18.01 1.98
CA ASN A 501 14.93 17.46 1.08
C ASN A 501 13.55 17.64 1.71
N LEU A 502 12.68 18.31 0.97
CA LEU A 502 11.28 18.47 1.38
C LEU A 502 10.56 17.12 1.27
N GLU A 503 9.84 16.76 2.32
CA GLU A 503 9.10 15.51 2.39
C GLU A 503 7.68 15.72 2.94
N GLY A 504 6.79 14.81 2.57
CA GLY A 504 5.46 14.64 3.12
C GLY A 504 5.13 13.16 3.21
N ALA A 505 3.92 12.83 3.66
CA ALA A 505 3.45 11.47 3.60
C ALA A 505 3.03 11.08 2.18
N GLU A 506 3.24 9.82 1.81
CA GLU A 506 2.68 9.21 0.60
C GLU A 506 1.63 8.17 0.99
N ALA A 507 0.59 8.02 0.17
CA ALA A 507 -0.37 6.94 0.34
C ALA A 507 -0.03 5.78 -0.59
N LEU A 508 0.15 4.60 0.00
CA LEU A 508 0.27 3.36 -0.77
C LEU A 508 -1.10 2.90 -1.27
N SER A 509 -2.12 3.00 -0.42
CA SER A 509 -3.49 2.59 -0.76
C SER A 509 -4.51 3.13 0.26
N THR A 510 -5.79 2.95 -0.05
CA THR A 510 -6.88 3.06 0.94
C THR A 510 -6.93 1.80 1.79
N ALA A 511 -7.28 1.92 3.07
CA ALA A 511 -7.26 0.81 4.01
C ALA A 511 -8.64 0.46 4.62
N GLY A 512 -9.63 1.33 4.48
CA GLY A 512 -11.03 1.04 4.83
C GLY A 512 -11.77 0.34 3.68
N GLY A 513 -12.72 -0.52 4.02
CA GLY A 513 -13.49 -1.31 3.05
C GLY A 513 -14.84 -1.79 3.57
N LEU A 514 -15.45 -2.74 2.87
CA LEU A 514 -16.70 -3.38 3.26
C LEU A 514 -16.49 -4.22 4.52
N GLN A 515 -17.38 -4.08 5.50
CA GLN A 515 -17.35 -4.98 6.65
C GLN A 515 -17.67 -6.41 6.23
N VAL A 516 -16.83 -7.33 6.70
CA VAL A 516 -16.94 -8.76 6.38
C VAL A 516 -16.82 -9.59 7.66
N ASP A 517 -17.36 -10.80 7.60
CA ASP A 517 -17.12 -11.81 8.62
C ASP A 517 -15.86 -12.67 8.30
N ILE A 518 -15.57 -13.66 9.14
CA ILE A 518 -14.40 -14.54 9.02
C ILE A 518 -14.38 -15.39 7.74
N HIS A 519 -15.51 -15.51 7.03
CA HIS A 519 -15.65 -16.19 5.74
C HIS A 519 -15.67 -15.18 4.56
N SER A 520 -15.26 -13.95 4.80
CA SER A 520 -15.27 -12.86 3.80
C SER A 520 -16.66 -12.48 3.26
N ARG A 521 -17.76 -12.88 3.93
CA ARG A 521 -19.12 -12.50 3.54
C ARG A 521 -19.38 -11.03 3.91
N VAL A 522 -19.87 -10.23 2.98
CA VAL A 522 -20.18 -8.82 3.21
C VAL A 522 -21.38 -8.70 4.17
N LEU A 523 -21.27 -7.82 5.15
CA LEU A 523 -22.30 -7.61 6.17
C LEU A 523 -23.23 -6.45 5.80
N ASN A 524 -24.50 -6.55 6.22
CA ASN A 524 -25.50 -5.49 6.16
C ASN A 524 -25.56 -4.69 7.48
N SER A 525 -26.48 -3.72 7.58
CA SER A 525 -26.67 -2.87 8.77
C SER A 525 -27.04 -3.61 10.06
N ASP A 526 -27.53 -4.83 9.96
CA ASP A 526 -27.83 -5.70 11.10
C ASP A 526 -26.63 -6.59 11.47
N PHE A 527 -25.46 -6.37 10.84
CA PHE A 527 -24.27 -7.21 10.93
C PHE A 527 -24.51 -8.66 10.51
N ALA A 528 -25.51 -8.88 9.68
CA ALA A 528 -25.79 -10.19 9.09
C ALA A 528 -25.17 -10.29 7.69
N PRO A 529 -24.63 -11.47 7.31
CA PRO A 529 -24.08 -11.65 5.98
C PRO A 529 -25.15 -11.50 4.88
N ILE A 530 -24.81 -10.76 3.83
CA ILE A 530 -25.59 -10.72 2.59
C ILE A 530 -25.34 -12.02 1.84
N PRO A 531 -26.35 -12.90 1.65
CA PRO A 531 -26.12 -14.18 0.99
C PRO A 531 -25.59 -14.01 -0.42
N GLY A 532 -24.59 -14.82 -0.81
CA GLY A 532 -24.00 -14.81 -2.14
C GLY A 532 -23.02 -13.65 -2.41
N LEU A 533 -22.72 -12.79 -1.43
CA LEU A 533 -21.78 -11.68 -1.59
C LEU A 533 -20.56 -11.80 -0.69
N PHE A 534 -19.37 -11.74 -1.31
CA PHE A 534 -18.08 -11.84 -0.64
C PHE A 534 -17.18 -10.66 -1.03
N ALA A 535 -16.25 -10.27 -0.16
CA ALA A 535 -15.25 -9.26 -0.46
C ALA A 535 -13.89 -9.65 0.12
N VAL A 536 -12.83 -9.49 -0.66
CA VAL A 536 -11.45 -9.78 -0.29
C VAL A 536 -10.52 -8.64 -0.70
N GLY A 537 -9.32 -8.63 -0.15
CA GLY A 537 -8.34 -7.60 -0.45
C GLY A 537 -8.73 -6.23 0.11
N LEU A 538 -8.35 -5.16 -0.58
CA LEU A 538 -8.67 -3.78 -0.16
C LEU A 538 -10.17 -3.42 -0.32
N THR A 539 -10.94 -4.27 -1.00
CA THR A 539 -12.40 -4.14 -1.04
C THR A 539 -13.02 -4.55 0.30
N SER A 540 -12.40 -5.49 1.03
CA SER A 540 -12.81 -5.85 2.40
C SER A 540 -12.17 -4.94 3.44
N GLY A 541 -12.90 -4.62 4.48
CA GLY A 541 -12.50 -3.84 5.64
C GLY A 541 -12.21 -4.68 6.89
N GLY A 542 -12.41 -4.06 8.05
CA GLY A 542 -12.39 -4.69 9.37
C GLY A 542 -11.01 -4.83 10.01
N MET A 543 -9.93 -4.90 9.26
CA MET A 543 -8.60 -5.08 9.83
C MET A 543 -7.87 -3.76 10.15
N PHE A 544 -8.01 -2.71 9.34
CA PHE A 544 -7.17 -1.51 9.40
C PHE A 544 -7.96 -0.24 9.78
N ASN A 545 -8.87 -0.33 10.73
CA ASN A 545 -9.84 0.73 11.02
C ASN A 545 -9.27 2.04 11.61
N ASN A 546 -7.99 2.10 11.97
CA ASN A 546 -7.36 3.32 12.47
C ASN A 546 -6.15 3.72 11.61
N THR A 547 -5.30 2.75 11.31
CA THR A 547 -4.10 2.89 10.48
C THR A 547 -3.70 1.53 9.93
N TYR A 548 -2.81 1.51 8.94
CA TYR A 548 -2.17 0.28 8.49
C TYR A 548 -0.94 0.00 9.35
N PRO A 549 -0.84 -1.18 10.01
CA PRO A 549 0.27 -1.49 10.89
C PRO A 549 1.51 -1.94 10.08
N HIS A 550 2.35 -0.99 9.70
CA HIS A 550 3.58 -1.26 8.93
C HIS A 550 4.62 -2.10 9.68
N ASN A 551 4.55 -2.11 11.00
CA ASN A 551 5.36 -3.00 11.84
C ASN A 551 5.02 -4.49 11.66
N LEU A 552 3.89 -4.81 11.04
CA LEU A 552 3.50 -6.17 10.63
C LEU A 552 3.80 -6.36 9.13
N ASN A 553 5.05 -6.63 8.82
CA ASN A 553 5.56 -6.62 7.46
C ASN A 553 4.74 -7.51 6.51
N CYS A 554 4.37 -6.97 5.35
CA CYS A 554 3.58 -7.63 4.30
C CYS A 554 2.18 -8.12 4.68
N LEU A 555 1.61 -7.64 5.80
CA LEU A 555 0.28 -8.06 6.25
C LEU A 555 -0.78 -7.92 5.16
N SER A 556 -0.79 -6.82 4.40
CA SER A 556 -1.79 -6.59 3.35
C SER A 556 -1.71 -7.62 2.23
N HIS A 557 -0.52 -7.93 1.71
CA HIS A 557 -0.34 -8.93 0.65
C HIS A 557 -0.67 -10.33 1.14
N THR A 558 -0.22 -10.69 2.35
CA THR A 558 -0.52 -12.00 2.92
C THR A 558 -2.00 -12.14 3.24
N ARG A 559 -2.67 -11.08 3.70
CA ARG A 559 -4.12 -11.04 3.87
C ARG A 559 -4.84 -11.29 2.55
N ASN A 560 -4.40 -10.67 1.46
CA ASN A 560 -4.96 -10.88 0.13
C ASN A 560 -4.90 -12.35 -0.28
N CYS A 561 -3.73 -12.98 -0.13
CA CYS A 561 -3.53 -14.39 -0.39
C CYS A 561 -4.42 -15.26 0.53
N THR A 562 -4.39 -15.01 1.86
CA THR A 562 -5.08 -15.81 2.86
C THR A 562 -6.59 -15.81 2.65
N PHE A 563 -7.22 -14.65 2.59
CA PHE A 563 -8.68 -14.58 2.45
C PHE A 563 -9.14 -14.90 1.02
N GLY A 564 -8.31 -14.66 -0.01
CA GLY A 564 -8.57 -15.15 -1.36
C GLY A 564 -8.60 -16.68 -1.42
N TYR A 565 -7.64 -17.36 -0.76
CA TYR A 565 -7.63 -18.81 -0.62
C TYR A 565 -8.86 -19.33 0.14
N LEU A 566 -9.14 -18.73 1.30
CA LEU A 566 -10.23 -19.18 2.16
C LEU A 566 -11.62 -19.04 1.53
N VAL A 567 -11.85 -18.00 0.74
CA VAL A 567 -13.15 -17.80 0.08
C VAL A 567 -13.44 -18.91 -0.92
N GLY A 568 -12.42 -19.41 -1.65
CA GLY A 568 -12.57 -20.56 -2.55
C GLY A 568 -12.93 -21.85 -1.80
N LYS A 569 -12.25 -22.13 -0.69
CA LYS A 569 -12.57 -23.28 0.20
C LYS A 569 -14.00 -23.19 0.76
N PHE A 570 -14.39 -22.02 1.23
CA PHE A 570 -15.73 -21.81 1.76
C PHE A 570 -16.81 -22.03 0.69
N LEU A 571 -16.64 -21.48 -0.50
CA LEU A 571 -17.60 -21.60 -1.60
C LEU A 571 -17.71 -23.02 -2.14
N SER A 572 -16.65 -23.82 -2.08
CA SER A 572 -16.70 -25.25 -2.44
C SER A 572 -17.42 -26.10 -1.40
N GLY A 573 -17.44 -25.65 -0.15
CA GLY A 573 -17.93 -26.42 1.01
C GLY A 573 -16.86 -27.24 1.70
N ASP A 574 -15.58 -27.03 1.36
CA ASP A 574 -14.44 -27.70 2.00
C ASP A 574 -14.08 -27.05 3.35
N GLU A 575 -14.71 -25.94 3.65
CA GLU A 575 -14.63 -25.21 4.91
C GLU A 575 -16.04 -24.84 5.41
N ALA A 576 -16.30 -25.07 6.71
CA ALA A 576 -17.58 -24.79 7.35
C ALA A 576 -17.61 -23.40 8.04
#